data_5af2d5dd9ea206f8573fe240b1df52a3
#
_entry.id   5af2d5dd9ea206f8573fe240b1df52a3
#
_cell.length_a   1.000
_cell.length_b   1.000
_cell.length_c   1.000
_cell.angle_alpha   90.00
_cell.angle_beta   90.00
_cell.angle_gamma   90.00
#
_symmetry.space_group_name_H-M   'P 1'
#
loop_
_entity.id
_entity.type
_entity.pdbx_description
1 polymer ?
#
loop_
_entity_poly.entity_id
_entity_poly.type
_entity_poly.pdbx_seq_one_letter_code
_entity_poly.pdbx_strand_id
1 'polypeptide(L)'
;MSVKIILLALETLLLFLFLVPLPVICSGNLLGIIVSVMLMLITANWTKFCGIISKIWGHGAGKFGLIFVSTLILAGIIYVGILSILMYKAQENRPEKANVIVVLGCQVKGERPSRMLRRRLDAAITAMNDNPDTLCIVSGGKGDDEKISEALAMKNYLLEKGMESDRIIMEDKSTSTYENIQNSLKILDELGMSHDMTIVTDGFHQYRASLIAKAQGVENVTAYSAYTEPRYLFTYWVREWLGLTHFFMLGS
;
A
#
# COMPACT_ATOMS: atom_id res chain seq x y z
N MET A 1 -14.06 36.51 -1.27
CA MET A 1 -14.56 35.19 -1.69
C MET A 1 -15.13 34.50 -0.45
N SER A 2 -16.36 33.97 -0.46
CA SER A 2 -16.93 33.39 0.76
C SER A 2 -16.19 32.11 1.14
N VAL A 3 -15.97 31.84 2.43
CA VAL A 3 -15.34 30.63 2.97
C VAL A 3 -15.96 29.37 2.35
N LYS A 4 -17.28 29.38 2.13
CA LYS A 4 -18.02 28.29 1.48
C LYS A 4 -17.48 27.95 0.08
N ILE A 5 -17.14 28.96 -0.72
CA ILE A 5 -16.60 28.76 -2.09
C ILE A 5 -15.21 28.11 -2.02
N ILE A 6 -14.39 28.56 -1.06
CA ILE A 6 -13.04 27.98 -0.85
C ILE A 6 -13.16 26.50 -0.46
N LEU A 7 -14.02 26.18 0.51
CA LEU A 7 -14.24 24.81 0.95
C LEU A 7 -14.73 23.92 -0.21
N LEU A 8 -15.75 24.35 -0.96
CA LEU A 8 -16.23 23.59 -2.12
C LEU A 8 -15.15 23.38 -3.18
N ALA A 9 -14.27 24.37 -3.41
CA ALA A 9 -13.16 24.23 -4.34
C ALA A 9 -12.14 23.17 -3.86
N LEU A 10 -11.81 23.17 -2.54
CA LEU A 10 -10.92 22.16 -1.95
C LEU A 10 -11.52 20.76 -1.98
N GLU A 11 -12.82 20.62 -1.68
CA GLU A 11 -13.55 19.36 -1.73
C GLU A 11 -13.66 18.82 -3.17
N THR A 12 -13.85 19.71 -4.16
CA THR A 12 -13.82 19.35 -5.59
C THR A 12 -12.45 18.87 -6.02
N LEU A 13 -11.38 19.54 -5.56
CA LEU A 13 -10.01 19.05 -5.80
C LEU A 13 -9.77 17.69 -5.16
N LEU A 14 -10.24 17.48 -3.92
CA LEU A 14 -10.15 16.20 -3.23
C LEU A 14 -10.87 15.10 -4.03
N LEU A 15 -12.11 15.35 -4.47
CA LEU A 15 -12.85 14.41 -5.31
C LEU A 15 -12.09 14.08 -6.59
N PHE A 16 -11.53 15.10 -7.26
CA PHE A 16 -10.73 14.92 -8.46
C PHE A 16 -9.53 14.00 -8.25
N LEU A 17 -8.81 14.14 -7.12
CA LEU A 17 -7.66 13.28 -6.79
C LEU A 17 -8.04 11.79 -6.69
N PHE A 18 -9.26 11.47 -6.27
CA PHE A 18 -9.76 10.09 -6.22
C PHE A 18 -10.37 9.61 -7.55
N LEU A 19 -10.72 10.52 -8.46
CA LEU A 19 -11.22 10.18 -9.81
C LEU A 19 -10.10 10.00 -10.83
N VAL A 20 -8.98 10.72 -10.69
CA VAL A 20 -7.83 10.66 -11.62
C VAL A 20 -7.27 9.25 -11.85
N PRO A 21 -7.24 8.32 -10.87
CA PRO A 21 -6.78 6.96 -11.09
C PRO A 21 -7.65 6.08 -12.00
N LEU A 22 -8.88 6.52 -12.31
CA LEU A 22 -9.77 5.71 -13.15
C LEU A 22 -9.13 5.37 -14.52
N PRO A 23 -9.37 4.15 -15.05
CA PRO A 23 -10.34 3.14 -14.61
C PRO A 23 -9.85 2.16 -13.52
N VAL A 24 -8.69 2.39 -12.90
CA VAL A 24 -8.21 1.54 -11.80
C VAL A 24 -9.04 1.83 -10.55
N ILE A 25 -9.89 0.89 -10.16
CA ILE A 25 -10.77 1.03 -9.00
C ILE A 25 -10.26 0.15 -7.86
N CYS A 26 -10.15 0.71 -6.66
CA CYS A 26 -9.87 -0.02 -5.42
C CYS A 26 -10.67 0.58 -4.25
N SER A 27 -10.62 -0.07 -3.09
CA SER A 27 -11.31 0.41 -1.88
C SER A 27 -10.94 1.85 -1.49
N GLY A 28 -9.70 2.27 -1.77
CA GLY A 28 -9.23 3.64 -1.54
C GLY A 28 -9.95 4.69 -2.38
N ASN A 29 -10.17 4.43 -3.69
CA ASN A 29 -10.96 5.34 -4.53
C ASN A 29 -12.38 5.46 -4.00
N LEU A 30 -13.03 4.30 -3.77
CA LEU A 30 -14.44 4.27 -3.37
C LEU A 30 -14.65 5.06 -2.08
N LEU A 31 -13.82 4.81 -1.06
CA LEU A 31 -13.90 5.54 0.21
C LEU A 31 -13.64 7.03 0.02
N GLY A 32 -12.60 7.39 -0.75
CA GLY A 32 -12.26 8.80 -1.00
C GLY A 32 -13.36 9.55 -1.74
N ILE A 33 -13.99 8.94 -2.74
CA ILE A 33 -15.13 9.51 -3.49
C ILE A 33 -16.32 9.72 -2.54
N ILE A 34 -16.69 8.69 -1.76
CA ILE A 34 -17.82 8.77 -0.81
C ILE A 34 -17.60 9.92 0.18
N VAL A 35 -16.42 10.00 0.81
CA VAL A 35 -16.09 11.05 1.77
C VAL A 35 -16.11 12.43 1.12
N SER A 36 -15.52 12.58 -0.07
CA SER A 36 -15.52 13.87 -0.79
C SER A 36 -16.92 14.35 -1.11
N VAL A 37 -17.77 13.46 -1.65
CA VAL A 37 -19.17 13.78 -1.98
C VAL A 37 -19.96 14.14 -0.72
N MET A 38 -19.78 13.40 0.37
CA MET A 38 -20.44 13.68 1.65
C MET A 38 -20.05 15.08 2.19
N LEU A 39 -18.77 15.44 2.16
CA LEU A 39 -18.29 16.75 2.56
C LEU A 39 -18.91 17.86 1.71
N MET A 40 -18.92 17.70 0.38
CA MET A 40 -19.55 18.65 -0.55
C MET A 40 -21.04 18.85 -0.25
N LEU A 41 -21.78 17.76 0.04
CA LEU A 41 -23.20 17.85 0.41
C LEU A 41 -23.41 18.61 1.73
N ILE A 42 -22.56 18.40 2.73
CA ILE A 42 -22.58 19.12 3.99
C ILE A 42 -22.30 20.62 3.75
N THR A 43 -21.24 20.94 3.02
CA THR A 43 -20.85 22.32 2.72
C THR A 43 -21.91 23.04 1.86
N ALA A 44 -22.48 22.36 0.86
CA ALA A 44 -23.56 22.92 0.04
C ALA A 44 -24.79 23.27 0.85
N ASN A 45 -25.13 22.43 1.85
CA ASN A 45 -26.30 22.58 2.71
C ASN A 45 -25.95 23.08 4.12
N TRP A 46 -24.89 23.84 4.29
CA TRP A 46 -24.31 24.23 5.58
C TRP A 46 -25.33 24.76 6.60
N THR A 47 -26.23 25.66 6.16
CA THR A 47 -27.27 26.21 7.03
C THR A 47 -28.22 25.17 7.59
N LYS A 48 -28.66 24.24 6.73
CA LYS A 48 -29.53 23.12 7.16
C LYS A 48 -28.78 22.19 8.10
N PHE A 49 -27.52 21.88 7.79
CA PHE A 49 -26.67 21.05 8.62
C PHE A 49 -26.49 21.66 10.02
N CYS A 50 -26.12 22.95 10.12
CA CYS A 50 -26.00 23.65 11.40
C CYS A 50 -27.34 23.66 12.17
N GLY A 51 -28.47 23.82 11.48
CA GLY A 51 -29.79 23.77 12.09
C GLY A 51 -30.11 22.38 12.70
N ILE A 52 -29.73 21.30 12.02
CA ILE A 52 -29.88 19.93 12.54
C ILE A 52 -28.99 19.72 13.77
N ILE A 53 -27.72 20.08 13.68
CA ILE A 53 -26.76 19.97 14.79
C ILE A 53 -27.24 20.78 16.01
N SER A 54 -27.73 22.01 15.81
CA SER A 54 -28.25 22.86 16.89
C SER A 54 -29.47 22.22 17.58
N LYS A 55 -30.38 21.62 16.81
CA LYS A 55 -31.54 20.90 17.37
C LYS A 55 -31.09 19.70 18.22
N ILE A 56 -30.17 18.89 17.71
CA ILE A 56 -29.63 17.73 18.43
C ILE A 56 -28.92 18.20 19.71
N TRP A 57 -28.13 19.27 19.63
CA TRP A 57 -27.38 19.84 20.76
C TRP A 57 -28.31 20.37 21.88
N GLY A 58 -29.51 20.84 21.54
CA GLY A 58 -30.52 21.27 22.50
C GLY A 58 -31.06 20.18 23.42
N HIS A 59 -30.84 18.89 23.09
CA HIS A 59 -31.27 17.75 23.90
C HIS A 59 -30.07 17.12 24.61
N GLY A 60 -30.18 16.79 25.89
CA GLY A 60 -29.07 16.23 26.68
C GLY A 60 -28.46 14.99 26.06
N ALA A 61 -29.27 13.98 25.68
CA ALA A 61 -28.80 12.78 25.00
C ALA A 61 -28.14 13.08 23.64
N GLY A 62 -28.68 14.03 22.87
CA GLY A 62 -28.14 14.46 21.59
C GLY A 62 -26.75 15.10 21.72
N LYS A 63 -26.57 15.91 22.77
CA LYS A 63 -25.27 16.55 23.09
C LYS A 63 -24.19 15.48 23.35
N PHE A 64 -24.49 14.46 24.18
CA PHE A 64 -23.56 13.36 24.42
C PHE A 64 -23.25 12.57 23.13
N GLY A 65 -24.26 12.31 22.30
CA GLY A 65 -24.09 11.64 21.01
C GLY A 65 -23.18 12.43 20.06
N LEU A 66 -23.35 13.74 19.94
CA LEU A 66 -22.48 14.59 19.10
C LEU A 66 -21.04 14.62 19.62
N ILE A 67 -20.83 14.74 20.94
CA ILE A 67 -19.51 14.70 21.55
C ILE A 67 -18.85 13.33 21.24
N PHE A 68 -19.57 12.23 21.45
CA PHE A 68 -19.07 10.89 21.17
C PHE A 68 -18.64 10.72 19.70
N VAL A 69 -19.50 11.10 18.76
CA VAL A 69 -19.20 11.03 17.32
C VAL A 69 -17.99 11.91 16.96
N SER A 70 -17.93 13.13 17.49
CA SER A 70 -16.79 14.03 17.25
C SER A 70 -15.49 13.48 17.80
N THR A 71 -15.53 12.82 18.96
CA THR A 71 -14.36 12.13 19.56
C THR A 71 -13.90 10.96 18.69
N LEU A 72 -14.83 10.16 18.15
CA LEU A 72 -14.49 9.06 17.23
C LEU A 72 -13.87 9.57 15.94
N ILE A 73 -14.40 10.64 15.35
CA ILE A 73 -13.81 11.26 14.15
C ILE A 73 -12.39 11.78 14.44
N LEU A 74 -12.19 12.46 15.56
CA LEU A 74 -10.86 12.94 15.95
C LEU A 74 -9.88 11.78 16.18
N ALA A 75 -10.31 10.72 16.87
CA ALA A 75 -9.51 9.51 17.05
C ALA A 75 -9.14 8.84 15.72
N GLY A 76 -10.08 8.78 14.77
CA GLY A 76 -9.85 8.28 13.42
C GLY A 76 -8.82 9.13 12.65
N ILE A 77 -8.89 10.44 12.74
CA ILE A 77 -7.91 11.36 12.11
C ILE A 77 -6.51 11.13 12.70
N ILE A 78 -6.40 11.04 14.02
CA ILE A 78 -5.13 10.76 14.70
C ILE A 78 -4.59 9.39 14.27
N TYR A 79 -5.44 8.37 14.24
CA TYR A 79 -5.09 7.02 13.82
C TYR A 79 -4.50 6.98 12.40
N VAL A 80 -5.19 7.53 11.40
CA VAL A 80 -4.67 7.55 10.03
C VAL A 80 -3.43 8.45 9.88
N GLY A 81 -3.30 9.49 10.71
CA GLY A 81 -2.09 10.30 10.81
C GLY A 81 -0.88 9.48 11.29
N ILE A 82 -1.05 8.70 12.37
CA ILE A 82 -0.02 7.80 12.88
C ILE A 82 0.35 6.76 11.83
N LEU A 83 -0.66 6.10 11.20
CA LEU A 83 -0.39 5.13 10.14
C LEU A 83 0.41 5.74 8.99
N SER A 84 0.07 6.96 8.58
CA SER A 84 0.77 7.66 7.49
C SER A 84 2.24 7.93 7.83
N ILE A 85 2.54 8.30 9.06
CA ILE A 85 3.92 8.50 9.54
C ILE A 85 4.69 7.16 9.53
N LEU A 86 4.07 6.08 9.99
CA LEU A 86 4.68 4.74 10.00
C LEU A 86 4.93 4.22 8.58
N MET A 87 3.97 4.40 7.68
CA MET A 87 4.11 4.07 6.26
C MET A 87 5.26 4.86 5.61
N TYR A 88 5.34 6.18 5.88
CA TYR A 88 6.43 7.01 5.36
C TYR A 88 7.81 6.55 5.89
N LYS A 89 7.93 6.26 7.18
CA LYS A 89 9.18 5.75 7.75
C LYS A 89 9.59 4.39 7.18
N ALA A 90 8.62 3.49 6.96
CA ALA A 90 8.90 2.16 6.44
C ALA A 90 9.43 2.20 4.98
N GLN A 91 8.97 3.14 4.15
CA GLN A 91 9.47 3.26 2.78
C GLN A 91 10.89 3.80 2.68
N GLU A 92 11.36 4.52 3.70
CA GLU A 92 12.71 5.10 3.78
C GLU A 92 13.73 4.18 4.49
N ASN A 93 13.29 3.01 4.98
CA ASN A 93 14.12 2.07 5.74
C ASN A 93 15.07 1.26 4.84
N ARG A 94 15.95 1.95 4.15
CA ARG A 94 16.91 1.36 3.20
C ARG A 94 18.07 0.67 3.93
N PRO A 95 18.50 -0.55 3.53
CA PRO A 95 19.65 -1.22 4.15
C PRO A 95 20.96 -0.59 3.70
N GLU A 96 21.97 -0.68 4.54
CA GLU A 96 23.37 -0.46 4.12
C GLU A 96 23.85 -1.62 3.23
N LYS A 97 23.49 -2.85 3.60
CA LYS A 97 23.73 -4.08 2.83
C LYS A 97 22.52 -5.00 2.93
N ALA A 98 22.04 -5.48 1.78
CA ALA A 98 20.95 -6.44 1.74
C ALA A 98 21.49 -7.87 1.90
N ASN A 99 20.85 -8.71 2.75
CA ASN A 99 21.15 -10.14 2.87
C ASN A 99 20.50 -10.93 1.74
N VAL A 100 19.21 -10.73 1.55
CA VAL A 100 18.42 -11.22 0.44
C VAL A 100 17.43 -10.16 -0.01
N ILE A 101 17.17 -10.09 -1.29
CA ILE A 101 16.17 -9.20 -1.89
C ILE A 101 14.92 -10.01 -2.21
N VAL A 102 13.75 -9.61 -1.69
CA VAL A 102 12.46 -10.25 -1.98
C VAL A 102 11.57 -9.27 -2.72
N VAL A 103 11.30 -9.55 -4.00
CA VAL A 103 10.42 -8.71 -4.83
C VAL A 103 9.00 -9.25 -4.77
N LEU A 104 8.07 -8.44 -4.27
CA LEU A 104 6.66 -8.82 -4.20
C LEU A 104 5.95 -8.55 -5.53
N GLY A 105 5.28 -9.54 -6.06
CA GLY A 105 4.44 -9.44 -7.23
C GLY A 105 3.21 -8.54 -7.02
N CYS A 106 2.55 -8.13 -8.10
CA CYS A 106 1.28 -7.39 -8.01
C CYS A 106 0.33 -7.57 -9.20
N GLN A 107 0.80 -7.78 -10.40
CA GLN A 107 -0.03 -8.08 -11.58
C GLN A 107 0.83 -8.28 -12.82
N VAL A 108 0.40 -9.19 -13.69
CA VAL A 108 0.90 -9.39 -15.06
C VAL A 108 -0.18 -9.04 -16.08
N LYS A 109 0.21 -8.48 -17.22
CA LYS A 109 -0.69 -8.21 -18.36
C LYS A 109 -0.21 -9.01 -19.58
N GLY A 110 -0.98 -10.05 -19.90
CA GLY A 110 -0.54 -11.04 -20.87
C GLY A 110 0.65 -11.83 -20.34
N GLU A 111 1.83 -11.60 -20.90
CA GLU A 111 3.10 -12.24 -20.46
C GLU A 111 4.13 -11.22 -19.94
N ARG A 112 3.72 -9.98 -19.74
CA ARG A 112 4.61 -8.89 -19.32
C ARG A 112 4.20 -8.30 -17.99
N PRO A 113 5.14 -7.89 -17.14
CA PRO A 113 4.83 -7.20 -15.91
C PRO A 113 3.99 -5.95 -16.18
N SER A 114 2.99 -5.69 -15.32
CA SER A 114 2.23 -4.44 -15.34
C SER A 114 3.18 -3.24 -15.14
N ARG A 115 2.70 -2.02 -15.39
CA ARG A 115 3.51 -0.81 -15.17
C ARG A 115 3.97 -0.67 -13.72
N MET A 116 3.12 -1.06 -12.77
CA MET A 116 3.46 -1.07 -11.33
C MET A 116 4.53 -2.12 -11.05
N LEU A 117 4.36 -3.35 -11.51
CA LEU A 117 5.34 -4.41 -11.32
C LEU A 117 6.70 -4.08 -11.95
N ARG A 118 6.72 -3.45 -13.13
CA ARG A 118 7.98 -2.99 -13.75
C ARG A 118 8.75 -2.02 -12.86
N ARG A 119 8.07 -1.09 -12.18
CA ARG A 119 8.74 -0.17 -11.25
C ARG A 119 9.33 -0.86 -10.04
N ARG A 120 8.65 -1.89 -9.53
CA ARG A 120 9.24 -2.75 -8.48
C ARG A 120 10.49 -3.44 -9.01
N LEU A 121 10.46 -3.94 -10.23
CA LEU A 121 11.61 -4.58 -10.85
C LEU A 121 12.75 -3.60 -11.13
N ASP A 122 12.47 -2.37 -11.54
CA ASP A 122 13.48 -1.32 -11.69
C ASP A 122 14.13 -0.97 -10.34
N ALA A 123 13.36 -0.93 -9.25
CA ALA A 123 13.89 -0.80 -7.89
C ALA A 123 14.70 -2.04 -7.46
N ALA A 124 14.25 -3.25 -7.83
CA ALA A 124 15.00 -4.47 -7.59
C ALA A 124 16.35 -4.50 -8.30
N ILE A 125 16.41 -4.06 -9.56
CA ILE A 125 17.67 -3.92 -10.32
C ILE A 125 18.62 -2.97 -9.58
N THR A 126 18.12 -1.84 -9.09
CA THR A 126 18.93 -0.92 -8.29
C THR A 126 19.45 -1.60 -7.03
N ALA A 127 18.57 -2.33 -6.30
CA ALA A 127 18.96 -3.05 -5.09
C ALA A 127 20.02 -4.15 -5.39
N MET A 128 19.86 -4.89 -6.51
CA MET A 128 20.80 -5.93 -6.92
C MET A 128 22.15 -5.35 -7.36
N ASN A 129 22.16 -4.19 -8.00
CA ASN A 129 23.40 -3.50 -8.39
C ASN A 129 24.15 -2.92 -7.18
N ASP A 130 23.41 -2.38 -6.19
CA ASP A 130 23.98 -1.90 -4.93
C ASP A 130 24.53 -3.07 -4.07
N ASN A 131 24.08 -4.32 -4.33
CA ASN A 131 24.44 -5.53 -3.60
C ASN A 131 24.76 -6.68 -4.58
N PRO A 132 25.94 -6.68 -5.21
CA PRO A 132 26.26 -7.60 -6.32
C PRO A 132 26.28 -9.08 -5.95
N ASP A 133 26.55 -9.42 -4.69
CA ASP A 133 26.62 -10.81 -4.22
C ASP A 133 25.26 -11.32 -3.67
N THR A 134 24.21 -10.50 -3.68
CA THR A 134 22.93 -10.82 -3.02
C THR A 134 21.95 -11.52 -3.96
N LEU A 135 21.31 -12.56 -3.45
CA LEU A 135 20.23 -13.28 -4.14
C LEU A 135 18.94 -12.45 -4.15
N CYS A 136 18.18 -12.63 -5.22
CA CYS A 136 16.89 -11.98 -5.43
C CYS A 136 15.78 -13.04 -5.60
N ILE A 137 14.88 -13.13 -4.64
CA ILE A 137 13.67 -13.95 -4.74
C ILE A 137 12.58 -13.11 -5.38
N VAL A 138 12.06 -13.53 -6.53
CA VAL A 138 10.88 -12.93 -7.17
C VAL A 138 9.67 -13.80 -6.81
N SER A 139 8.77 -13.23 -5.99
CA SER A 139 7.66 -13.98 -5.41
C SER A 139 6.31 -13.45 -5.88
N GLY A 140 5.53 -14.34 -6.49
CA GLY A 140 4.19 -14.07 -6.98
C GLY A 140 3.68 -15.18 -7.89
N GLY A 141 2.55 -15.76 -7.53
CA GLY A 141 1.91 -16.84 -8.29
C GLY A 141 1.21 -16.33 -9.54
N LYS A 142 0.28 -17.12 -10.05
CA LYS A 142 -0.50 -16.81 -11.24
C LYS A 142 -1.92 -16.41 -10.84
N GLY A 143 -2.32 -15.19 -11.13
CA GLY A 143 -3.71 -14.74 -11.00
C GLY A 143 -4.64 -15.38 -12.06
N ASP A 144 -5.95 -15.36 -11.80
CA ASP A 144 -6.96 -15.98 -12.67
C ASP A 144 -7.00 -15.36 -14.08
N ASP A 145 -6.69 -14.08 -14.20
CA ASP A 145 -6.65 -13.31 -15.45
C ASP A 145 -5.26 -13.26 -16.10
N GLU A 146 -4.27 -13.96 -15.55
CA GLU A 146 -2.90 -13.95 -16.01
C GLU A 146 -2.55 -15.20 -16.83
N LYS A 147 -1.68 -15.06 -17.84
CA LYS A 147 -1.22 -16.17 -18.66
C LYS A 147 -0.06 -16.95 -18.02
N ILE A 148 0.82 -16.25 -17.33
CA ILE A 148 1.99 -16.78 -16.63
C ILE A 148 2.01 -16.28 -15.19
N SER A 149 2.81 -16.90 -14.33
CA SER A 149 2.99 -16.41 -12.96
C SER A 149 3.69 -15.06 -12.92
N GLU A 150 3.40 -14.28 -11.90
CA GLU A 150 4.09 -13.01 -11.65
C GLU A 150 5.60 -13.22 -11.51
N ALA A 151 6.02 -14.28 -10.80
CA ALA A 151 7.43 -14.65 -10.64
C ALA A 151 8.14 -14.93 -11.98
N LEU A 152 7.48 -15.64 -12.91
CA LEU A 152 8.06 -15.89 -14.22
C LEU A 152 8.19 -14.61 -15.05
N ALA A 153 7.16 -13.74 -15.01
CA ALA A 153 7.21 -12.45 -15.69
C ALA A 153 8.31 -11.53 -15.10
N MET A 154 8.49 -11.57 -13.77
CA MET A 154 9.54 -10.83 -13.08
C MET A 154 10.93 -11.32 -13.46
N LYS A 155 11.16 -12.64 -13.43
CA LYS A 155 12.44 -13.24 -13.84
C LYS A 155 12.80 -12.90 -15.27
N ASN A 156 11.86 -13.04 -16.20
CA ASN A 156 12.09 -12.70 -17.62
C ASN A 156 12.49 -11.23 -17.77
N TYR A 157 11.83 -10.32 -17.08
CA TYR A 157 12.17 -8.90 -17.12
C TYR A 157 13.56 -8.62 -16.57
N LEU A 158 13.95 -9.22 -15.44
CA LEU A 158 15.29 -9.04 -14.86
C LEU A 158 16.39 -9.57 -15.79
N LEU A 159 16.17 -10.73 -16.42
CA LEU A 159 17.09 -11.29 -17.43
C LEU A 159 17.20 -10.40 -18.67
N GLU A 160 16.09 -9.86 -19.19
CA GLU A 160 16.10 -8.89 -20.29
C GLU A 160 16.90 -7.62 -19.95
N LYS A 161 16.98 -7.27 -18.65
CA LYS A 161 17.77 -6.13 -18.15
C LYS A 161 19.21 -6.47 -17.80
N GLY A 162 19.66 -7.70 -18.09
CA GLY A 162 21.04 -8.13 -17.90
C GLY A 162 21.38 -8.61 -16.50
N MET A 163 20.38 -8.89 -15.65
CA MET A 163 20.63 -9.52 -14.35
C MET A 163 20.98 -10.99 -14.52
N GLU A 164 21.92 -11.49 -13.72
CA GLU A 164 22.42 -12.84 -13.77
C GLU A 164 21.37 -13.84 -13.29
N SER A 165 21.20 -14.93 -14.06
CA SER A 165 20.13 -15.92 -13.81
C SER A 165 20.32 -16.71 -12.50
N ASP A 166 21.54 -16.94 -12.09
CA ASP A 166 21.92 -17.65 -10.87
C ASP A 166 21.64 -16.86 -9.59
N ARG A 167 21.47 -15.56 -9.73
CA ARG A 167 21.06 -14.64 -8.64
C ARG A 167 19.54 -14.55 -8.48
N ILE A 168 18.74 -15.12 -9.39
CA ILE A 168 17.28 -14.95 -9.40
C ILE A 168 16.58 -16.25 -9.10
N ILE A 169 15.92 -16.32 -7.94
CA ILE A 169 15.13 -17.47 -7.49
C ILE A 169 13.65 -17.13 -7.67
N MET A 170 12.89 -18.07 -8.26
CA MET A 170 11.44 -17.92 -8.45
C MET A 170 10.66 -18.60 -7.34
N GLU A 171 9.66 -17.88 -6.83
CA GLU A 171 8.56 -18.40 -6.02
C GLU A 171 7.24 -18.08 -6.75
N ASP A 172 6.58 -19.06 -7.32
CA ASP A 172 5.46 -18.91 -8.24
C ASP A 172 4.13 -19.50 -7.74
N LYS A 173 4.01 -19.78 -6.44
CA LYS A 173 2.83 -20.44 -5.84
C LYS A 173 1.96 -19.51 -5.01
N SER A 174 2.50 -18.39 -4.54
CA SER A 174 1.83 -17.48 -3.63
C SER A 174 0.67 -16.73 -4.29
N THR A 175 -0.41 -16.52 -3.53
CA THR A 175 -1.62 -15.80 -3.95
C THR A 175 -1.88 -14.53 -3.11
N SER A 176 -1.06 -14.29 -2.11
CA SER A 176 -1.17 -13.17 -1.18
C SER A 176 0.19 -12.69 -0.70
N THR A 177 0.26 -11.46 -0.15
CA THR A 177 1.49 -10.94 0.45
C THR A 177 1.97 -11.83 1.61
N TYR A 178 1.05 -12.42 2.37
CA TYR A 178 1.38 -13.37 3.43
C TYR A 178 2.13 -14.57 2.88
N GLU A 179 1.59 -15.21 1.84
CA GLU A 179 2.19 -16.38 1.19
C GLU A 179 3.49 -16.02 0.45
N ASN A 180 3.59 -14.82 -0.15
CA ASN A 180 4.85 -14.34 -0.73
C ASN A 180 5.99 -14.40 0.29
N ILE A 181 5.76 -13.86 1.49
CA ILE A 181 6.76 -13.88 2.56
C ILE A 181 6.99 -15.30 3.06
N GLN A 182 5.92 -16.05 3.36
CA GLN A 182 6.01 -17.42 3.88
C GLN A 182 6.80 -18.35 2.95
N ASN A 183 6.52 -18.30 1.65
CA ASN A 183 7.18 -19.17 0.69
C ASN A 183 8.62 -18.70 0.43
N SER A 184 8.89 -17.39 0.48
CA SER A 184 10.26 -16.87 0.44
C SER A 184 11.08 -17.33 1.65
N LEU A 185 10.49 -17.38 2.85
CA LEU A 185 11.16 -17.92 4.05
C LEU A 185 11.49 -19.40 3.90
N LYS A 186 10.60 -20.23 3.33
CA LYS A 186 10.89 -21.64 3.06
C LYS A 186 12.08 -21.81 2.12
N ILE A 187 12.20 -20.96 1.09
CA ILE A 187 13.35 -20.97 0.18
C ILE A 187 14.63 -20.62 0.95
N LEU A 188 14.57 -19.63 1.85
CA LEU A 188 15.74 -19.27 2.67
C LEU A 188 16.14 -20.39 3.62
N ASP A 189 15.18 -21.11 4.22
CA ASP A 189 15.43 -22.30 5.04
C ASP A 189 16.13 -23.41 4.24
N GLU A 190 15.65 -23.69 3.03
CA GLU A 190 16.25 -24.69 2.13
C GLU A 190 17.68 -24.34 1.72
N LEU A 191 17.99 -23.04 1.64
CA LEU A 191 19.33 -22.54 1.31
C LEU A 191 20.23 -22.37 2.55
N GLY A 192 19.71 -22.56 3.77
CA GLY A 192 20.42 -22.33 5.02
C GLY A 192 20.80 -20.85 5.24
N MET A 193 20.00 -19.92 4.72
CA MET A 193 20.23 -18.47 4.79
C MET A 193 19.49 -17.85 5.97
N SER A 194 19.97 -16.69 6.43
CA SER A 194 19.25 -15.85 7.39
C SER A 194 17.92 -15.38 6.82
N HIS A 195 16.92 -15.22 7.70
CA HIS A 195 15.60 -14.68 7.36
C HIS A 195 15.59 -13.15 7.20
N ASP A 196 16.69 -12.45 7.50
CA ASP A 196 16.78 -11.01 7.27
C ASP A 196 16.58 -10.69 5.80
N MET A 197 15.60 -9.84 5.48
CA MET A 197 15.24 -9.58 4.11
C MET A 197 15.04 -8.11 3.78
N THR A 198 15.35 -7.78 2.54
CA THR A 198 15.04 -6.48 1.93
C THR A 198 13.85 -6.64 1.00
N ILE A 199 12.72 -6.07 1.37
CA ILE A 199 11.50 -6.14 0.58
C ILE A 199 11.49 -5.07 -0.50
N VAL A 200 11.25 -5.49 -1.74
CA VAL A 200 11.04 -4.59 -2.88
C VAL A 200 9.56 -4.58 -3.23
N THR A 201 8.90 -3.48 -2.94
CA THR A 201 7.49 -3.22 -3.27
C THR A 201 7.23 -1.72 -3.41
N ASP A 202 5.99 -1.30 -3.70
CA ASP A 202 5.66 0.13 -3.72
C ASP A 202 5.79 0.76 -2.33
N GLY A 203 6.22 2.02 -2.26
CA GLY A 203 6.48 2.71 -1.00
C GLY A 203 5.27 2.69 -0.04
N PHE A 204 4.05 2.92 -0.55
CA PHE A 204 2.83 2.85 0.26
C PHE A 204 2.59 1.47 0.90
N HIS A 205 3.10 0.38 0.30
CA HIS A 205 2.90 -0.99 0.75
C HIS A 205 3.98 -1.50 1.72
N GLN A 206 5.12 -0.83 1.82
CA GLN A 206 6.28 -1.28 2.61
C GLN A 206 5.94 -1.57 4.07
N TYR A 207 5.17 -0.69 4.72
CA TYR A 207 4.84 -0.87 6.14
C TYR A 207 4.02 -2.13 6.38
N ARG A 208 2.99 -2.40 5.58
CA ARG A 208 2.18 -3.62 5.74
C ARG A 208 2.98 -4.87 5.39
N ALA A 209 3.78 -4.85 4.34
CA ALA A 209 4.67 -5.96 4.00
C ALA A 209 5.67 -6.26 5.12
N SER A 210 6.27 -5.23 5.72
CA SER A 210 7.19 -5.40 6.86
C SER A 210 6.52 -5.96 8.10
N LEU A 211 5.28 -5.57 8.39
CA LEU A 211 4.51 -6.14 9.51
C LEU A 211 4.17 -7.61 9.28
N ILE A 212 3.79 -7.98 8.04
CA ILE A 212 3.53 -9.39 7.67
C ILE A 212 4.80 -10.22 7.81
N ALA A 213 5.96 -9.70 7.38
CA ALA A 213 7.24 -10.40 7.54
C ALA A 213 7.61 -10.59 9.02
N LYS A 214 7.48 -9.54 9.83
CA LYS A 214 7.73 -9.61 11.28
C LYS A 214 6.79 -10.58 12.00
N ALA A 215 5.51 -10.62 11.61
CA ALA A 215 4.56 -11.59 12.17
C ALA A 215 4.93 -13.04 11.85
N GLN A 216 5.75 -13.27 10.82
CA GLN A 216 6.27 -14.58 10.43
C GLN A 216 7.70 -14.85 10.95
N GLY A 217 8.20 -14.03 11.89
CA GLY A 217 9.46 -14.24 12.57
C GLY A 217 10.69 -13.59 11.93
N VAL A 218 10.51 -12.72 10.93
CA VAL A 218 11.62 -11.97 10.34
C VAL A 218 12.03 -10.84 11.31
N GLU A 219 13.24 -10.86 11.80
CA GLU A 219 13.74 -9.85 12.75
C GLU A 219 14.08 -8.54 12.04
N ASN A 220 14.89 -8.61 10.99
CA ASN A 220 15.36 -7.45 10.26
C ASN A 220 14.71 -7.37 8.88
N VAL A 221 13.81 -6.39 8.73
CA VAL A 221 13.12 -6.09 7.47
C VAL A 221 13.52 -4.69 7.03
N THR A 222 14.11 -4.61 5.85
CA THR A 222 14.47 -3.35 5.19
C THR A 222 13.73 -3.19 3.87
N ALA A 223 13.84 -2.04 3.22
CA ALA A 223 13.01 -1.65 2.09
C ALA A 223 13.82 -1.08 0.92
N TYR A 224 13.51 -1.54 -0.29
CA TYR A 224 13.77 -0.81 -1.53
C TYR A 224 12.43 -0.44 -2.16
N SER A 225 12.03 0.82 -1.98
CA SER A 225 10.71 1.29 -2.39
C SER A 225 10.67 1.65 -3.86
N ALA A 226 9.72 1.05 -4.60
CA ALA A 226 9.44 1.43 -5.97
C ALA A 226 8.74 2.79 -6.03
N TYR A 227 9.03 3.54 -7.08
CA TYR A 227 8.37 4.82 -7.36
C TYR A 227 6.86 4.65 -7.58
N THR A 228 6.06 5.41 -6.85
CA THR A 228 4.62 5.48 -7.04
C THR A 228 4.24 6.70 -7.88
N GLU A 229 3.48 6.50 -8.96
CA GLU A 229 2.95 7.65 -9.73
C GLU A 229 2.07 8.53 -8.83
N PRO A 230 2.26 9.87 -8.84
CA PRO A 230 1.50 10.79 -7.98
C PRO A 230 -0.01 10.66 -8.11
N ARG A 231 -0.52 10.34 -9.32
CA ARG A 231 -1.96 10.16 -9.57
C ARG A 231 -2.59 9.00 -8.79
N TYR A 232 -1.81 8.01 -8.37
CA TYR A 232 -2.28 6.85 -7.60
C TYR A 232 -2.01 6.97 -6.11
N LEU A 233 -1.17 7.93 -5.70
CA LEU A 233 -0.65 8.02 -4.36
C LEU A 233 -1.76 8.08 -3.31
N PHE A 234 -2.69 9.03 -3.43
CA PHE A 234 -3.79 9.19 -2.47
C PHE A 234 -4.67 7.96 -2.37
N THR A 235 -5.03 7.39 -3.51
CA THR A 235 -5.87 6.20 -3.60
C THR A 235 -5.25 4.98 -2.92
N TYR A 236 -3.98 4.70 -3.22
CA TYR A 236 -3.29 3.57 -2.62
C TYR A 236 -2.94 3.82 -1.16
N TRP A 237 -2.68 5.07 -0.77
CA TRP A 237 -2.45 5.42 0.63
C TRP A 237 -3.68 5.12 1.50
N VAL A 238 -4.86 5.56 1.05
CA VAL A 238 -6.13 5.25 1.72
C VAL A 238 -6.42 3.74 1.71
N ARG A 239 -6.13 3.04 0.63
CA ARG A 239 -6.24 1.57 0.57
C ARG A 239 -5.37 0.90 1.64
N GLU A 240 -4.15 1.37 1.83
CA GLU A 240 -3.25 0.80 2.83
C GLU A 240 -3.70 1.11 4.27
N TRP A 241 -4.32 2.27 4.56
CA TRP A 241 -4.96 2.47 5.88
C TRP A 241 -6.00 1.40 6.17
N LEU A 242 -6.84 1.04 5.19
CA LEU A 242 -7.82 -0.03 5.32
C LEU A 242 -7.14 -1.40 5.48
N GLY A 243 -6.13 -1.69 4.66
CA GLY A 243 -5.36 -2.93 4.73
C GLY A 243 -4.61 -3.12 6.05
N LEU A 244 -4.02 -2.05 6.58
CA LEU A 244 -3.37 -2.05 7.90
C LEU A 244 -4.38 -2.24 9.03
N THR A 245 -5.54 -1.57 8.94
CA THR A 245 -6.62 -1.77 9.92
C THR A 245 -7.10 -3.21 9.92
N HIS A 246 -7.29 -3.80 8.74
CA HIS A 246 -7.65 -5.22 8.60
C HIS A 246 -6.57 -6.13 9.22
N PHE A 247 -5.31 -5.87 8.93
CA PHE A 247 -4.19 -6.62 9.49
C PHE A 247 -4.15 -6.58 11.03
N PHE A 248 -4.34 -5.39 11.62
CA PHE A 248 -4.35 -5.25 13.10
C PHE A 248 -5.57 -5.91 13.76
N MET A 249 -6.68 -6.04 13.05
CA MET A 249 -7.90 -6.67 13.59
C MET A 249 -7.91 -8.19 13.42
N LEU A 250 -7.38 -8.71 12.32
CA LEU A 250 -7.53 -10.10 11.91
C LEU A 250 -6.20 -10.87 11.77
N GLY A 251 -5.06 -10.17 11.79
CA GLY A 251 -3.73 -10.78 11.74
C GLY A 251 -3.31 -11.28 10.35
N SER A 252 -4.04 -10.91 9.29
CA SER A 252 -3.82 -11.42 7.91
C SER A 252 -3.94 -10.33 6.86
#